data_d4e879237a5b0dc60ed6e03d794dafb5
#
_entry.id   d4e879237a5b0dc60ed6e03d794dafb5
#
_cell.length_a   1.000
_cell.length_b   1.000
_cell.length_c   1.000
_cell.angle_alpha   90.00
_cell.angle_beta   90.00
_cell.angle_gamma   90.00
#
_symmetry.space_group_name_H-M   'P 1'
#
loop_
_entity.id
_entity.type
_entity.pdbx_description
1 polymer ?
#
loop_
_entity_poly.entity_id
_entity_poly.type
_entity_poly.pdbx_seq_one_letter_code
_entity_poly.pdbx_strand_id
1 'polypeptide(L)'
;TGNEDLGRFGELRVSFDGRLFAPTELAPPGPAAQGIAAENARLMLRLDDGRTQRDPDSHWFLPGGRPTAAAPLRVGSVLTGVTGVLEQRFGGYRLQLTEALADIEQAPRPAPPEVPGDRRIAGFNLLNLFNGDGRGGGFPTSRGAATEADYRRQQAKLVATVQAMDPDLA
;
A
#
# COMPACT_ATOMS: atom_id res chain seq x y z
N THR A 1 7.56 2.38 -3.24
CA THR A 1 6.59 2.08 -4.31
C THR A 1 5.30 1.55 -3.71
N GLY A 2 4.18 1.78 -4.36
CA GLY A 2 2.86 1.43 -3.83
C GLY A 2 2.35 0.10 -4.36
N ASN A 3 1.48 -0.54 -3.60
CA ASN A 3 0.73 -1.73 -3.98
C ASN A 3 -0.76 -1.43 -4.21
N GLU A 4 -1.09 -0.16 -4.48
CA GLU A 4 -2.46 0.32 -4.66
C GLU A 4 -3.20 -0.40 -5.79
N ASP A 5 -2.46 -0.77 -6.84
CA ASP A 5 -2.99 -1.45 -8.00
C ASP A 5 -3.08 -2.99 -7.82
N LEU A 6 -2.47 -3.55 -6.78
CA LEU A 6 -2.47 -4.99 -6.54
C LEU A 6 -3.89 -5.55 -6.38
N GLY A 7 -4.68 -4.97 -5.48
CA GLY A 7 -6.04 -5.43 -5.23
C GLY A 7 -6.98 -5.26 -6.42
N ARG A 8 -6.73 -4.29 -7.30
CA ARG A 8 -7.61 -3.95 -8.41
C ARG A 8 -7.22 -4.58 -9.74
N PHE A 9 -5.93 -4.67 -10.01
CA PHE A 9 -5.40 -5.08 -11.31
C PHE A 9 -4.35 -6.19 -11.23
N GLY A 10 -3.97 -6.66 -10.04
CA GLY A 10 -2.88 -7.64 -9.89
C GLY A 10 -1.49 -7.05 -10.15
N GLU A 11 -1.33 -5.72 -10.09
CA GLU A 11 -0.07 -5.04 -10.39
C GLU A 11 0.68 -4.62 -9.12
N LEU A 12 2.00 -4.80 -9.12
CA LEU A 12 2.91 -4.27 -8.10
C LEU A 12 3.88 -3.27 -8.72
N ARG A 13 4.14 -2.17 -8.03
CA ARG A 13 5.21 -1.24 -8.39
C ARG A 13 6.47 -1.58 -7.61
N VAL A 14 7.55 -1.81 -8.32
CA VAL A 14 8.86 -2.14 -7.76
C VAL A 14 9.95 -1.22 -8.33
N SER A 15 11.12 -1.24 -7.69
CA SER A 15 12.31 -0.56 -8.16
C SER A 15 13.53 -1.45 -7.89
N PHE A 16 14.61 -1.24 -8.69
CA PHE A 16 15.82 -2.06 -8.60
C PHE A 16 16.78 -1.59 -7.49
N ASP A 17 16.82 -0.28 -7.20
CA ASP A 17 17.79 0.33 -6.29
C ASP A 17 17.18 0.79 -4.96
N GLY A 18 16.23 0.00 -4.44
CA GLY A 18 15.61 0.29 -3.16
C GLY A 18 14.32 1.12 -3.27
N ARG A 19 13.89 1.66 -2.14
CA ARG A 19 12.61 2.39 -2.04
C ARG A 19 12.67 3.74 -2.74
N LEU A 20 11.72 3.99 -3.64
CA LEU A 20 11.49 5.31 -4.21
C LEU A 20 10.61 6.16 -3.29
N PHE A 21 11.07 7.35 -2.96
CA PHE A 21 10.35 8.32 -2.15
C PHE A 21 9.63 9.33 -3.04
N ALA A 22 8.56 9.95 -2.52
CA ALA A 22 7.97 11.08 -3.22
C ALA A 22 9.02 12.20 -3.37
N PRO A 23 9.14 12.82 -4.55
CA PRO A 23 10.20 13.80 -4.80
C PRO A 23 10.25 14.93 -3.77
N THR A 24 9.07 15.36 -3.27
CA THR A 24 8.94 16.43 -2.27
C THR A 24 9.24 15.99 -0.84
N GLU A 25 9.46 14.70 -0.59
CA GLU A 25 10.04 14.22 0.68
C GLU A 25 11.55 14.41 0.73
N LEU A 26 12.21 14.48 -0.43
CA LEU A 26 13.67 14.57 -0.55
C LEU A 26 14.16 15.97 -0.90
N ALA A 27 13.34 16.79 -1.56
CA ALA A 27 13.69 18.15 -1.96
C ALA A 27 12.46 19.07 -1.95
N PRO A 28 12.62 20.37 -1.70
CA PRO A 28 11.52 21.32 -1.87
C PRO A 28 10.96 21.31 -3.30
N PRO A 29 9.68 21.70 -3.50
CA PRO A 29 9.10 21.84 -4.83
C PRO A 29 9.96 22.71 -5.75
N GLY A 30 10.31 22.21 -6.94
CA GLY A 30 11.17 22.91 -7.89
C GLY A 30 12.02 21.97 -8.76
N PRO A 31 13.06 22.48 -9.44
CA PRO A 31 13.88 21.68 -10.37
C PRO A 31 14.51 20.43 -9.74
N ALA A 32 14.94 20.50 -8.48
CA ALA A 32 15.53 19.35 -7.78
C ALA A 32 14.49 18.22 -7.59
N ALA A 33 13.28 18.54 -7.14
CA ALA A 33 12.20 17.56 -7.02
C ALA A 33 11.79 17.00 -8.40
N GLN A 34 11.80 17.82 -9.45
CA GLN A 34 11.53 17.36 -10.82
C GLN A 34 12.59 16.38 -11.31
N GLY A 35 13.88 16.61 -11.00
CA GLY A 35 14.96 15.68 -11.29
C GLY A 35 14.77 14.33 -10.59
N ILE A 36 14.40 14.34 -9.31
CA ILE A 36 14.07 13.11 -8.55
C ILE A 36 12.86 12.39 -9.16
N ALA A 37 11.81 13.13 -9.58
CA ALA A 37 10.66 12.53 -10.24
C ALA A 37 11.04 11.82 -11.55
N ALA A 38 11.89 12.44 -12.36
CA ALA A 38 12.39 11.85 -13.60
C ALA A 38 13.22 10.59 -13.34
N GLU A 39 14.08 10.59 -12.32
CA GLU A 39 14.86 9.42 -11.94
C GLU A 39 13.96 8.29 -11.39
N ASN A 40 13.01 8.61 -10.53
CA ASN A 40 12.04 7.63 -10.05
C ASN A 40 11.28 6.95 -11.19
N ALA A 41 10.91 7.72 -12.23
CA ALA A 41 10.22 7.16 -13.39
C ALA A 41 11.09 6.16 -14.18
N ARG A 42 12.41 6.37 -14.20
CA ARG A 42 13.37 5.45 -14.85
C ARG A 42 13.62 4.18 -14.05
N LEU A 43 13.60 4.27 -12.72
CA LEU A 43 13.88 3.15 -11.81
C LEU A 43 12.63 2.30 -11.50
N MET A 44 11.44 2.79 -11.81
CA MET A 44 10.19 2.11 -11.52
C MET A 44 9.85 1.07 -12.60
N LEU A 45 9.50 -0.13 -12.16
CA LEU A 45 8.94 -1.19 -12.98
C LEU A 45 7.60 -1.64 -12.38
N ARG A 46 6.66 -2.05 -13.22
CA ARG A 46 5.44 -2.72 -12.80
C ARG A 46 5.58 -4.22 -13.01
N LEU A 47 5.28 -4.99 -11.98
CA LEU A 47 5.05 -6.43 -12.11
C LEU A 47 3.55 -6.62 -12.36
N ASP A 48 3.22 -7.46 -13.33
CA ASP A 48 1.85 -7.66 -13.82
C ASP A 48 1.55 -9.17 -13.86
N ASP A 49 0.35 -9.55 -13.43
CA ASP A 49 -0.04 -10.97 -13.35
C ASP A 49 -0.47 -11.57 -14.71
N GLY A 50 -0.43 -10.76 -15.78
CA GLY A 50 -0.83 -11.16 -17.13
C GLY A 50 -2.34 -11.36 -17.31
N ARG A 51 -3.15 -10.94 -16.34
CA ARG A 51 -4.60 -11.12 -16.37
C ARG A 51 -5.33 -9.80 -16.59
N THR A 52 -6.52 -9.88 -17.18
CA THR A 52 -7.40 -8.72 -17.36
C THR A 52 -8.50 -8.65 -16.30
N GLN A 53 -8.52 -9.58 -15.37
CA GLN A 53 -9.50 -9.63 -14.30
C GLN A 53 -9.31 -8.45 -13.36
N ARG A 54 -10.42 -7.79 -13.02
CA ARG A 54 -10.44 -6.78 -11.96
C ARG A 54 -10.82 -7.41 -10.62
N ASP A 55 -10.29 -6.81 -9.56
CA ASP A 55 -10.57 -7.17 -8.17
C ASP A 55 -10.40 -8.69 -7.91
N PRO A 56 -9.24 -9.27 -8.30
CA PRO A 56 -9.03 -10.71 -8.15
C PRO A 56 -8.99 -11.10 -6.68
N ASP A 57 -9.64 -12.22 -6.35
CA ASP A 57 -9.63 -12.77 -4.99
C ASP A 57 -8.25 -13.23 -4.54
N SER A 58 -7.38 -13.58 -5.48
CA SER A 58 -6.02 -14.02 -5.22
C SER A 58 -5.09 -13.69 -6.38
N HIS A 59 -3.81 -13.55 -6.06
CA HIS A 59 -2.74 -13.29 -7.01
C HIS A 59 -1.84 -14.52 -7.10
N TRP A 60 -1.84 -15.18 -8.22
CA TRP A 60 -1.14 -16.47 -8.43
C TRP A 60 0.37 -16.39 -8.17
N PHE A 61 0.96 -15.22 -8.39
CA PHE A 61 2.39 -14.99 -8.22
C PHE A 61 2.82 -14.72 -6.77
N LEU A 62 1.88 -14.46 -5.86
CA LEU A 62 2.19 -14.23 -4.45
C LEU A 62 2.14 -15.53 -3.64
N PRO A 63 3.11 -15.78 -2.75
CA PRO A 63 3.00 -16.83 -1.75
C PRO A 63 1.70 -16.67 -0.93
N GLY A 64 0.90 -17.74 -0.87
CA GLY A 64 -0.42 -17.70 -0.20
C GLY A 64 -1.51 -16.94 -0.94
N GLY A 65 -1.25 -16.41 -2.15
CA GLY A 65 -2.23 -15.81 -3.03
C GLY A 65 -2.65 -14.39 -2.69
N ARG A 66 -2.44 -13.91 -1.48
CA ARG A 66 -2.75 -12.54 -1.07
C ARG A 66 -1.96 -12.10 0.17
N PRO A 67 -1.69 -10.79 0.33
CA PRO A 67 -1.14 -10.28 1.57
C PRO A 67 -2.11 -10.50 2.74
N THR A 68 -1.57 -10.86 3.90
CA THR A 68 -2.33 -11.05 5.13
C THR A 68 -1.75 -10.18 6.26
N ALA A 69 -2.41 -10.16 7.41
CA ALA A 69 -1.88 -9.46 8.58
C ALA A 69 -0.57 -10.09 9.09
N ALA A 70 -0.41 -11.41 8.92
CA ALA A 70 0.80 -12.14 9.29
C ALA A 70 1.91 -12.03 8.24
N ALA A 71 1.54 -11.95 6.96
CA ALA A 71 2.46 -11.81 5.83
C ALA A 71 2.05 -10.61 4.96
N PRO A 72 2.20 -9.38 5.45
CA PRO A 72 1.82 -8.18 4.71
C PRO A 72 2.86 -7.86 3.64
N LEU A 73 2.42 -7.34 2.51
CA LEU A 73 3.33 -6.81 1.50
C LEU A 73 3.49 -5.30 1.73
N ARG A 74 4.50 -4.90 2.50
CA ARG A 74 4.77 -3.50 2.81
C ARG A 74 5.68 -2.86 1.78
N VAL A 75 5.57 -1.55 1.64
CA VAL A 75 6.56 -0.75 0.92
C VAL A 75 7.92 -0.92 1.60
N GLY A 76 8.95 -1.22 0.82
CA GLY A 76 10.28 -1.56 1.31
C GLY A 76 10.54 -3.07 1.44
N SER A 77 9.54 -3.93 1.22
CA SER A 77 9.77 -5.37 1.07
C SER A 77 10.59 -5.63 -0.19
N VAL A 78 11.47 -6.62 -0.12
CA VAL A 78 12.33 -7.05 -1.22
C VAL A 78 11.78 -8.32 -1.85
N LEU A 79 11.71 -8.33 -3.17
CA LEU A 79 11.23 -9.46 -3.96
C LEU A 79 12.42 -10.09 -4.68
N THR A 80 12.56 -11.41 -4.60
CA THR A 80 13.60 -12.16 -5.29
C THR A 80 13.04 -13.19 -6.25
N GLY A 81 13.84 -13.63 -7.23
CA GLY A 81 13.42 -14.62 -8.20
C GLY A 81 12.28 -14.15 -9.09
N VAL A 82 12.31 -12.88 -9.49
CA VAL A 82 11.27 -12.28 -10.34
C VAL A 82 11.60 -12.61 -11.79
N THR A 83 10.76 -13.42 -12.44
CA THR A 83 10.91 -13.86 -13.83
C THR A 83 9.68 -13.46 -14.66
N GLY A 84 9.91 -12.96 -15.86
CA GLY A 84 8.80 -12.57 -16.73
C GLY A 84 9.25 -12.02 -18.07
N VAL A 85 8.28 -11.61 -18.88
CA VAL A 85 8.49 -10.98 -20.19
C VAL A 85 8.32 -9.48 -20.06
N LEU A 86 9.35 -8.72 -20.45
CA LEU A 86 9.31 -7.26 -20.41
C LEU A 86 8.47 -6.74 -21.59
N GLU A 87 7.51 -5.89 -21.30
CA GLU A 87 6.76 -5.15 -22.31
C GLU A 87 6.68 -3.65 -21.98
N GLN A 88 6.40 -2.85 -22.99
CA GLN A 88 6.09 -1.43 -22.84
C GLN A 88 4.63 -1.18 -23.19
N ARG A 89 3.82 -0.81 -22.19
CA ARG A 89 2.39 -0.57 -22.35
C ARG A 89 1.89 0.49 -21.36
N PHE A 90 0.84 1.20 -21.71
CA PHE A 90 0.24 2.25 -20.86
C PHE A 90 1.25 3.29 -20.34
N GLY A 91 2.19 3.67 -21.21
CA GLY A 91 3.18 4.72 -20.91
C GLY A 91 4.32 4.31 -19.96
N GLY A 92 4.52 3.03 -19.69
CA GLY A 92 5.60 2.54 -18.82
C GLY A 92 6.03 1.12 -19.14
N TYR A 93 7.16 0.72 -18.54
CA TYR A 93 7.60 -0.66 -18.58
C TYR A 93 6.87 -1.50 -17.54
N ARG A 94 6.55 -2.73 -17.93
CA ARG A 94 6.00 -3.75 -17.05
C ARG A 94 6.59 -5.11 -17.35
N LEU A 95 6.71 -5.93 -16.35
CA LEU A 95 7.13 -7.32 -16.46
C LEU A 95 5.91 -8.20 -16.27
N GLN A 96 5.49 -8.85 -17.35
CA GLN A 96 4.48 -9.90 -17.32
C GLN A 96 5.10 -11.14 -16.67
N LEU A 97 4.69 -11.42 -15.44
CA LEU A 97 5.25 -12.52 -14.67
C LEU A 97 4.92 -13.87 -15.33
N THR A 98 5.91 -14.73 -15.41
CA THR A 98 5.78 -16.11 -15.93
C THR A 98 5.95 -17.16 -14.83
N GLU A 99 6.48 -16.76 -13.69
CA GLU A 99 6.71 -17.63 -12.53
C GLU A 99 6.23 -16.92 -11.26
N ALA A 100 5.85 -17.71 -10.24
CA ALA A 100 5.58 -17.15 -8.92
C ALA A 100 6.85 -16.56 -8.30
N LEU A 101 6.70 -15.56 -7.46
CA LEU A 101 7.84 -14.98 -6.73
C LEU A 101 8.50 -16.05 -5.87
N ALA A 102 9.82 -16.16 -5.96
CA ALA A 102 10.57 -17.17 -5.22
C ALA A 102 10.58 -16.87 -3.72
N ASP A 103 10.74 -15.59 -3.36
CA ASP A 103 10.76 -15.15 -1.97
C ASP A 103 10.35 -13.68 -1.83
N ILE A 104 9.83 -13.34 -0.65
CA ILE A 104 9.47 -11.98 -0.25
C ILE A 104 10.06 -11.70 1.13
N GLU A 105 11.18 -10.97 1.17
CA GLU A 105 11.70 -10.45 2.41
C GLU A 105 10.80 -9.28 2.88
N GLN A 106 10.07 -9.50 3.95
CA GLN A 106 9.09 -8.54 4.46
C GLN A 106 9.78 -7.34 5.11
N ALA A 107 9.43 -6.13 4.67
CA ALA A 107 9.83 -4.93 5.39
C ALA A 107 9.28 -4.96 6.82
N PRO A 108 10.12 -4.68 7.84
CA PRO A 108 9.66 -4.64 9.22
C PRO A 108 8.61 -3.54 9.41
N ARG A 109 7.69 -3.76 10.35
CA ARG A 109 6.82 -2.68 10.79
C ARG A 109 7.64 -1.71 11.64
N PRO A 110 7.75 -0.43 11.27
CA PRO A 110 8.47 0.53 12.11
C PRO A 110 7.77 0.68 13.47
N ALA A 111 8.56 0.93 14.49
CA ALA A 111 8.02 1.36 15.77
C ALA A 111 7.30 2.71 15.62
N PRO A 112 6.32 3.03 16.48
CA PRO A 112 5.78 4.39 16.56
C PRO A 112 6.92 5.38 16.78
N PRO A 113 6.87 6.58 16.17
CA PRO A 113 7.90 7.59 16.39
C PRO A 113 7.89 8.05 17.85
N GLU A 114 9.08 8.29 18.41
CA GLU A 114 9.20 8.98 19.70
C GLU A 114 8.87 10.46 19.49
N VAL A 115 7.84 10.94 20.18
CA VAL A 115 7.45 12.34 20.15
C VAL A 115 7.85 12.96 21.49
N PRO A 116 8.84 13.85 21.52
CA PRO A 116 9.26 14.51 22.74
C PRO A 116 8.23 15.52 23.22
N GLY A 117 8.16 15.74 24.54
CA GLY A 117 7.26 16.70 25.17
C GLY A 117 6.47 16.06 26.30
N ASP A 118 5.80 16.92 27.07
CA ASP A 118 4.95 16.53 28.20
C ASP A 118 3.48 16.32 27.80
N ARG A 119 3.15 16.65 26.58
CA ARG A 119 1.83 16.44 25.97
C ARG A 119 1.95 15.92 24.55
N ARG A 120 1.12 14.94 24.22
CA ARG A 120 0.99 14.36 22.88
C ARG A 120 -0.38 14.66 22.31
N ILE A 121 -0.40 15.35 21.19
CA ILE A 121 -1.64 15.63 20.44
C ILE A 121 -1.59 14.85 19.15
N ALA A 122 -2.61 14.03 18.88
CA ALA A 122 -2.74 13.28 17.64
C ALA A 122 -3.86 13.85 16.76
N GLY A 123 -3.60 13.93 15.47
CA GLY A 123 -4.62 14.28 14.48
C GLY A 123 -4.46 13.39 13.25
N PHE A 124 -5.53 12.71 12.82
CA PHE A 124 -5.47 11.89 11.64
C PHE A 124 -6.86 11.70 11.01
N ASN A 125 -6.86 11.36 9.73
CA ASN A 125 -8.06 11.10 8.98
C ASN A 125 -8.55 9.67 9.20
N LEU A 126 -9.79 9.51 9.65
CA LEU A 126 -10.42 8.19 9.89
C LEU A 126 -10.87 7.47 8.61
N LEU A 127 -10.65 8.06 7.43
CA LEU A 127 -10.91 7.47 6.13
C LEU A 127 -12.32 6.86 6.00
N ASN A 128 -13.34 7.72 6.02
CA ASN A 128 -14.74 7.31 5.85
C ASN A 128 -15.21 6.25 6.86
N LEU A 129 -14.90 6.43 8.13
CA LEU A 129 -15.40 5.57 9.21
C LEU A 129 -16.87 5.89 9.47
N PHE A 130 -17.76 5.16 8.83
CA PHE A 130 -19.20 5.27 9.02
C PHE A 130 -19.75 3.96 9.59
N ASN A 131 -20.55 4.06 10.65
CA ASN A 131 -21.19 2.93 11.33
C ASN A 131 -22.52 2.50 10.68
N GLY A 132 -22.80 3.01 9.50
CA GLY A 132 -24.01 2.76 8.73
C GLY A 132 -24.27 3.90 7.74
N ASP A 133 -25.41 3.87 7.07
CA ASP A 133 -25.80 4.86 6.07
C ASP A 133 -26.38 6.18 6.66
N GLY A 134 -26.47 6.26 8.00
CA GLY A 134 -27.05 7.39 8.71
C GLY A 134 -28.59 7.50 8.62
N ARG A 135 -29.24 6.52 7.99
CA ARG A 135 -30.70 6.49 7.76
C ARG A 135 -31.37 5.23 8.29
N GLY A 136 -30.63 4.40 9.03
CA GLY A 136 -31.11 3.12 9.57
C GLY A 136 -31.00 1.93 8.62
N GLY A 137 -30.48 2.10 7.41
CA GLY A 137 -30.26 1.04 6.41
C GLY A 137 -29.00 0.20 6.65
N GLY A 138 -28.13 0.61 7.57
CA GLY A 138 -26.92 -0.13 7.90
C GLY A 138 -25.86 -0.09 6.80
N PHE A 139 -25.50 -1.25 6.28
CA PHE A 139 -24.47 -1.40 5.26
C PHE A 139 -25.06 -1.87 3.92
N PRO A 140 -24.42 -1.56 2.76
CA PRO A 140 -23.17 -0.81 2.61
C PRO A 140 -23.31 0.70 2.90
N THR A 141 -22.25 1.32 3.39
CA THR A 141 -22.18 2.77 3.43
C THR A 141 -21.80 3.32 2.04
N SER A 142 -22.15 4.57 1.76
CA SER A 142 -21.92 5.15 0.42
C SER A 142 -20.44 5.27 0.03
N ARG A 143 -19.56 5.43 1.00
CA ARG A 143 -18.11 5.68 0.78
C ARG A 143 -17.20 4.94 1.74
N GLY A 144 -17.73 4.28 2.74
CA GLY A 144 -16.99 3.55 3.76
C GLY A 144 -17.10 2.04 3.58
N ALA A 145 -17.23 1.34 4.70
CA ALA A 145 -17.32 -0.11 4.73
C ALA A 145 -18.52 -0.65 3.94
N ALA A 146 -18.30 -1.74 3.22
CA ALA A 146 -19.36 -2.44 2.50
C ALA A 146 -20.20 -3.33 3.41
N THR A 147 -19.61 -3.82 4.51
CA THR A 147 -20.28 -4.70 5.49
C THR A 147 -19.96 -4.25 6.92
N GLU A 148 -20.77 -4.70 7.88
CA GLU A 148 -20.45 -4.47 9.29
C GLU A 148 -19.12 -5.13 9.69
N ALA A 149 -18.79 -6.28 9.13
CA ALA A 149 -17.51 -6.94 9.38
C ALA A 149 -16.32 -6.08 8.90
N ASP A 150 -16.44 -5.42 7.76
CA ASP A 150 -15.42 -4.48 7.26
C ASP A 150 -15.28 -3.26 8.18
N TYR A 151 -16.40 -2.69 8.61
CA TYR A 151 -16.43 -1.61 9.58
C TYR A 151 -15.72 -2.00 10.88
N ARG A 152 -16.04 -3.17 11.44
CA ARG A 152 -15.41 -3.67 12.67
C ARG A 152 -13.91 -3.85 12.51
N ARG A 153 -13.44 -4.35 11.35
CA ARG A 153 -12.00 -4.44 11.04
C ARG A 153 -11.33 -3.07 10.94
N GLN A 154 -11.98 -2.11 10.31
CA GLN A 154 -11.48 -0.72 10.23
C GLN A 154 -11.40 -0.09 11.62
N GLN A 155 -12.46 -0.20 12.41
CA GLN A 155 -12.52 0.30 13.79
C GLN A 155 -11.39 -0.30 14.65
N ALA A 156 -11.19 -1.62 14.61
CA ALA A 156 -10.16 -2.29 15.38
C ALA A 156 -8.74 -1.76 15.04
N LYS A 157 -8.47 -1.51 13.75
CA LYS A 157 -7.18 -0.92 13.31
C LYS A 157 -7.00 0.51 13.82
N LEU A 158 -8.04 1.32 13.79
CA LEU A 158 -8.00 2.70 14.28
C LEU A 158 -7.78 2.74 15.79
N VAL A 159 -8.50 1.91 16.55
CA VAL A 159 -8.32 1.79 18.00
C VAL A 159 -6.88 1.37 18.33
N ALA A 160 -6.36 0.34 17.67
CA ALA A 160 -4.97 -0.10 17.86
C ALA A 160 -3.94 1.01 17.51
N THR A 161 -4.24 1.83 16.50
CA THR A 161 -3.39 2.95 16.11
C THR A 161 -3.38 4.05 17.17
N VAL A 162 -4.57 4.44 17.67
CA VAL A 162 -4.68 5.44 18.75
C VAL A 162 -3.99 4.97 20.01
N GLN A 163 -4.22 3.70 20.40
CA GLN A 163 -3.54 3.11 21.57
C GLN A 163 -2.01 3.08 21.43
N ALA A 164 -1.50 2.80 20.22
CA ALA A 164 -0.06 2.79 19.98
C ALA A 164 0.57 4.20 19.99
N MET A 165 -0.19 5.23 19.62
CA MET A 165 0.25 6.63 19.69
C MET A 165 0.19 7.18 21.13
N ASP A 166 -0.67 6.62 21.97
CA ASP A 166 -0.89 7.01 23.37
C ASP A 166 -1.00 8.55 23.53
N PRO A 167 -1.95 9.22 22.84
CA PRO A 167 -2.08 10.66 22.89
C PRO A 167 -2.85 11.13 24.13
N ASP A 168 -2.51 12.30 24.64
CA ASP A 168 -3.31 13.00 25.67
C ASP A 168 -4.60 13.60 25.06
N LEU A 169 -4.55 13.93 23.76
CA LEU A 169 -5.67 14.44 22.98
C LEU A 169 -5.64 13.88 21.54
N ALA A 170 -6.78 13.40 21.04
CA ALA A 170 -6.94 12.91 19.67
C ALA A 170 -8.21 13.46 18.99
#